data_37dec63ca307e41189d3eee8b5e62eb0
#
_entry.id   37dec63ca307e41189d3eee8b5e62eb0
#
_cell.length_a   1.000
_cell.length_b   1.000
_cell.length_c   1.000
_cell.angle_alpha   90.00
_cell.angle_beta   90.00
_cell.angle_gamma   90.00
#
_symmetry.space_group_name_H-M   'P 1'
#
loop_
_entity.id
_entity.type
_entity.pdbx_description
1 polymer ?
#
loop_
_entity_poly.entity_id
_entity_poly.type
_entity_poly.pdbx_seq_one_letter_code
_entity_poly.pdbx_strand_id
1 'polypeptide(L)'
;MPLDRIGNYAAGFVPPLLAPDRPTPALVAGPNGKAAVKRFNVYRNNVTVSLIEALAATFPATERITGEAFFRAMARFHVRETPPVSPLLFEYGRDFPGSIARYEYAQSMPWLADVARIERAWLDAYHAADAPALPPSALSLIAPEQLGGVVFDPHPATRLVRSDYPAVTIFAVNRESGPVGRIETADAESALITRPDLEVIVRRLAPGADLLLSRLLAGIPLAAAAADAATQCPTLDLAAAIATALEAGAFTATHHGG
;
A
#
# COMPACT_ATOMS: atom_id res chain seq x y z
N MET A 1 -32.58 20.06 12.14
CA MET A 1 -31.70 20.92 11.34
C MET A 1 -31.59 20.32 9.95
N PRO A 2 -31.81 21.08 8.88
CA PRO A 2 -31.73 20.51 7.53
C PRO A 2 -30.31 20.11 7.15
N LEU A 3 -30.16 18.93 6.58
CA LEU A 3 -28.90 18.32 6.09
C LEU A 3 -28.14 19.21 5.08
N ASP A 4 -28.84 20.04 4.33
CA ASP A 4 -28.26 21.01 3.39
C ASP A 4 -27.33 22.07 4.01
N ARG A 5 -27.51 22.41 5.28
CA ARG A 5 -26.62 23.38 5.95
C ARG A 5 -25.25 22.76 6.30
N ILE A 6 -25.20 21.46 6.60
CA ILE A 6 -23.95 20.77 6.95
C ILE A 6 -23.08 20.62 5.70
N GLY A 7 -23.66 20.26 4.55
CA GLY A 7 -22.93 20.14 3.28
C GLY A 7 -22.33 21.50 2.84
N ASN A 8 -23.06 22.58 2.99
CA ASN A 8 -22.59 23.92 2.61
C ASN A 8 -21.49 24.45 3.57
N TYR A 9 -21.57 24.09 4.86
CA TYR A 9 -20.54 24.42 5.86
C TYR A 9 -19.22 23.71 5.55
N ALA A 10 -19.26 22.41 5.31
CA ALA A 10 -18.09 21.60 5.00
C ALA A 10 -17.39 22.08 3.71
N ALA A 11 -18.16 22.36 2.66
CA ALA A 11 -17.64 22.87 1.38
C ALA A 11 -16.92 24.23 1.53
N GLY A 12 -17.37 25.08 2.45
CA GLY A 12 -16.74 26.38 2.71
C GLY A 12 -15.57 26.31 3.69
N PHE A 13 -15.51 25.30 4.55
CA PHE A 13 -14.56 25.19 5.65
C PHE A 13 -13.33 24.31 5.30
N VAL A 14 -13.57 23.15 4.66
CA VAL A 14 -12.53 22.15 4.42
C VAL A 14 -11.44 22.61 3.44
N PRO A 15 -11.74 23.16 2.25
CA PRO A 15 -10.70 23.56 1.31
C PRO A 15 -9.69 24.57 1.85
N PRO A 16 -10.08 25.61 2.64
CA PRO A 16 -9.13 26.52 3.26
C PRO A 16 -8.27 25.90 4.36
N LEU A 17 -8.66 24.75 4.95
CA LEU A 17 -7.83 24.06 5.95
C LEU A 17 -6.52 23.53 5.38
N LEU A 18 -6.57 23.00 4.15
CA LEU A 18 -5.44 22.35 3.50
C LEU A 18 -4.70 23.27 2.50
N ALA A 19 -5.21 24.48 2.28
CA ALA A 19 -4.63 25.49 1.42
C ALA A 19 -4.16 26.71 2.25
N PRO A 20 -2.86 26.77 2.66
CA PRO A 20 -2.34 27.82 3.53
C PRO A 20 -2.54 29.25 2.97
N ASP A 21 -2.52 29.36 1.65
CA ASP A 21 -2.62 30.65 0.92
C ASP A 21 -4.07 31.14 0.82
N ARG A 22 -5.07 30.31 1.16
CA ARG A 22 -6.47 30.74 1.17
C ARG A 22 -6.80 31.50 2.45
N PRO A 23 -7.59 32.59 2.36
CA PRO A 23 -8.02 33.35 3.53
C PRO A 23 -8.88 32.49 4.46
N THR A 24 -8.92 32.88 5.72
CA THR A 24 -9.88 32.31 6.70
C THR A 24 -11.31 32.49 6.20
N PRO A 25 -12.13 31.44 6.13
CA PRO A 25 -13.51 31.55 5.67
C PRO A 25 -14.31 32.56 6.50
N ALA A 26 -15.18 33.35 5.87
CA ALA A 26 -16.03 34.34 6.56
C ALA A 26 -16.95 33.72 7.61
N LEU A 27 -17.31 32.43 7.46
CA LEU A 27 -18.10 31.67 8.41
C LEU A 27 -17.36 31.38 9.74
N VAL A 28 -16.02 31.56 9.76
CA VAL A 28 -15.18 31.39 10.96
C VAL A 28 -15.10 32.71 11.70
N ALA A 29 -16.09 32.95 12.58
CA ALA A 29 -16.16 34.13 13.39
C ALA A 29 -15.77 33.85 14.85
N GLY A 30 -15.14 34.82 15.46
CA GLY A 30 -14.88 34.89 16.91
C GLY A 30 -15.97 35.63 17.65
N PRO A 31 -15.75 35.91 18.93
CA PRO A 31 -16.65 36.77 19.72
C PRO A 31 -16.90 38.12 19.02
N ASN A 32 -18.13 38.58 19.02
CA ASN A 32 -18.57 39.85 18.40
C ASN A 32 -18.43 39.87 16.86
N GLY A 33 -18.50 38.71 16.17
CA GLY A 33 -18.47 38.62 14.72
C GLY A 33 -17.12 38.93 14.06
N LYS A 34 -16.04 39.15 14.83
CA LYS A 34 -14.70 39.36 14.28
C LYS A 34 -14.11 38.07 13.75
N ALA A 35 -13.38 38.14 12.62
CA ALA A 35 -12.70 36.97 12.04
C ALA A 35 -11.74 36.30 13.04
N ALA A 36 -11.87 35.01 13.21
CA ALA A 36 -11.04 34.22 14.15
C ALA A 36 -9.78 33.67 13.49
N VAL A 37 -9.04 34.50 12.76
CA VAL A 37 -7.88 34.11 11.91
C VAL A 37 -6.84 33.28 12.69
N LYS A 38 -6.45 33.74 13.90
CA LYS A 38 -5.45 33.03 14.72
C LYS A 38 -5.92 31.61 15.09
N ARG A 39 -7.18 31.46 15.52
CA ARG A 39 -7.75 30.15 15.88
C ARG A 39 -7.85 29.24 14.67
N PHE A 40 -8.26 29.76 13.52
CA PHE A 40 -8.34 28.98 12.29
C PHE A 40 -6.97 28.51 11.84
N ASN A 41 -5.93 29.36 11.94
CA ASN A 41 -4.57 28.98 11.60
C ASN A 41 -3.99 27.93 12.55
N VAL A 42 -4.30 27.97 13.84
CA VAL A 42 -3.95 26.88 14.77
C VAL A 42 -4.63 25.57 14.36
N TYR A 43 -5.93 25.62 14.06
CA TYR A 43 -6.66 24.44 13.62
C TYR A 43 -6.11 23.87 12.30
N ARG A 44 -5.84 24.74 11.32
CA ARG A 44 -5.19 24.38 10.04
C ARG A 44 -3.85 23.69 10.26
N ASN A 45 -3.02 24.25 11.14
CA ASN A 45 -1.74 23.64 11.48
C ASN A 45 -1.91 22.27 12.14
N ASN A 46 -2.83 22.13 13.08
CA ASN A 46 -3.10 20.86 13.76
C ASN A 46 -3.56 19.78 12.78
N VAL A 47 -4.47 20.10 11.84
CA VAL A 47 -4.92 19.16 10.81
C VAL A 47 -3.73 18.72 9.94
N THR A 48 -2.90 19.65 9.47
CA THR A 48 -1.72 19.33 8.66
C THR A 48 -0.75 18.46 9.43
N VAL A 49 -0.45 18.78 10.69
CA VAL A 49 0.45 17.99 11.54
C VAL A 49 -0.12 16.58 11.76
N SER A 50 -1.41 16.46 12.08
CA SER A 50 -2.03 15.13 12.28
C SER A 50 -2.01 14.27 11.04
N LEU A 51 -2.16 14.84 9.84
CA LEU A 51 -2.04 14.09 8.58
C LEU A 51 -0.60 13.65 8.31
N ILE A 52 0.38 14.49 8.62
CA ILE A 52 1.81 14.13 8.50
C ILE A 52 2.16 13.01 9.49
N GLU A 53 1.68 13.09 10.72
CA GLU A 53 1.89 12.04 11.73
C GLU A 53 1.21 10.71 11.34
N ALA A 54 0.02 10.78 10.74
CA ALA A 54 -0.63 9.59 10.19
C ALA A 54 0.18 8.94 9.07
N LEU A 55 0.80 9.75 8.19
CA LEU A 55 1.73 9.24 7.18
C LEU A 55 2.97 8.63 7.83
N ALA A 56 3.58 9.27 8.82
CA ALA A 56 4.74 8.72 9.55
C ALA A 56 4.42 7.37 10.21
N ALA A 57 3.26 7.25 10.83
CA ALA A 57 2.79 5.99 11.42
C ALA A 57 2.55 4.88 10.37
N THR A 58 2.16 5.25 9.14
CA THR A 58 1.91 4.31 8.05
C THR A 58 3.21 3.90 7.34
N PHE A 59 4.19 4.80 7.26
CA PHE A 59 5.41 4.65 6.46
C PHE A 59 6.71 4.75 7.29
N PRO A 60 6.86 3.97 8.39
CA PRO A 60 7.99 4.07 9.30
C PRO A 60 9.34 3.69 8.67
N ALA A 61 9.39 2.73 7.73
CA ALA A 61 10.62 2.40 7.02
C ALA A 61 11.04 3.55 6.07
N THR A 62 10.08 4.14 5.35
CA THR A 62 10.31 5.31 4.51
C THR A 62 10.82 6.49 5.32
N GLU A 63 10.23 6.77 6.49
CA GLU A 63 10.69 7.82 7.41
C GLU A 63 12.10 7.54 7.93
N ARG A 64 12.39 6.31 8.33
CA ARG A 64 13.71 5.92 8.81
C ARG A 64 14.81 6.07 7.76
N ILE A 65 14.52 5.71 6.52
CA ILE A 65 15.45 5.84 5.39
C ILE A 65 15.80 7.30 5.12
N THR A 66 14.80 8.17 5.12
CA THR A 66 14.96 9.58 4.72
C THR A 66 15.31 10.50 5.88
N GLY A 67 15.01 10.08 7.09
CA GLY A 67 15.03 10.91 8.29
C GLY A 67 13.79 11.81 8.40
N GLU A 68 13.45 12.16 9.65
CA GLU A 68 12.23 12.89 10.01
C GLU A 68 12.03 14.19 9.21
N ALA A 69 13.07 15.00 9.06
CA ALA A 69 12.96 16.30 8.41
C ALA A 69 12.58 16.18 6.93
N PHE A 70 13.23 15.26 6.21
CA PHE A 70 12.98 15.03 4.79
C PHE A 70 11.61 14.35 4.59
N PHE A 71 11.27 13.34 5.41
CA PHE A 71 9.97 12.71 5.39
C PHE A 71 8.84 13.72 5.57
N ARG A 72 8.94 14.60 6.57
CA ARG A 72 7.95 15.64 6.83
C ARG A 72 7.81 16.63 5.66
N ALA A 73 8.88 16.90 4.91
CA ALA A 73 8.81 17.72 3.70
C ALA A 73 8.01 17.03 2.58
N MET A 74 8.29 15.75 2.30
CA MET A 74 7.52 14.93 1.35
C MET A 74 6.04 14.80 1.77
N ALA A 75 5.80 14.54 3.06
CA ALA A 75 4.45 14.43 3.60
C ALA A 75 3.66 15.74 3.45
N ARG A 76 4.29 16.91 3.68
CA ARG A 76 3.64 18.22 3.43
C ARG A 76 3.31 18.42 1.96
N PHE A 77 4.18 17.97 1.06
CA PHE A 77 3.91 18.00 -0.39
C PHE A 77 2.65 17.18 -0.69
N HIS A 78 2.60 15.94 -0.21
CA HIS A 78 1.43 15.07 -0.38
C HIS A 78 0.13 15.66 0.22
N VAL A 79 0.17 16.15 1.46
CA VAL A 79 -1.02 16.73 2.14
C VAL A 79 -1.62 17.89 1.34
N ARG A 80 -0.80 18.67 0.64
CA ARG A 80 -1.27 19.80 -0.17
C ARG A 80 -1.92 19.35 -1.48
N GLU A 81 -1.41 18.29 -2.10
CA GLU A 81 -1.92 17.79 -3.38
C GLU A 81 -3.08 16.81 -3.22
N THR A 82 -3.07 16.03 -2.12
CA THR A 82 -3.99 14.91 -1.91
C THR A 82 -4.69 15.06 -0.56
N PRO A 83 -5.75 15.89 -0.48
CA PRO A 83 -6.54 16.03 0.73
C PRO A 83 -7.26 14.72 1.08
N PRO A 84 -7.52 14.44 2.37
CA PRO A 84 -8.27 13.26 2.79
C PRO A 84 -9.69 13.28 2.22
N VAL A 85 -10.11 12.15 1.66
CA VAL A 85 -11.45 11.95 1.08
C VAL A 85 -12.32 11.02 1.94
N SER A 86 -11.73 10.38 2.94
CA SER A 86 -12.38 9.48 3.90
C SER A 86 -12.17 9.96 5.34
N PRO A 87 -13.15 9.75 6.23
CA PRO A 87 -12.98 10.01 7.67
C PRO A 87 -12.08 8.96 8.34
N LEU A 88 -11.77 7.85 7.66
CA LEU A 88 -10.95 6.76 8.18
C LEU A 88 -9.47 7.07 7.94
N LEU A 89 -8.76 7.37 9.00
CA LEU A 89 -7.37 7.84 8.90
C LEU A 89 -6.42 6.79 8.34
N PHE A 90 -6.69 5.50 8.53
CA PHE A 90 -5.90 4.41 7.96
C PHE A 90 -6.02 4.30 6.42
N GLU A 91 -7.04 4.92 5.83
CA GLU A 91 -7.16 5.03 4.36
C GLU A 91 -6.33 6.16 3.78
N TYR A 92 -5.93 7.13 4.61
CA TYR A 92 -5.09 8.23 4.17
C TYR A 92 -3.68 7.73 3.77
N GLY A 93 -3.11 8.37 2.75
CA GLY A 93 -1.77 8.03 2.26
C GLY A 93 -1.71 6.88 1.25
N ARG A 94 -2.85 6.38 0.72
CA ARG A 94 -2.83 5.38 -0.37
C ARG A 94 -2.04 5.85 -1.58
N ASP A 95 -2.10 7.15 -1.88
CA ASP A 95 -1.41 7.77 -3.02
C ASP A 95 -0.03 8.34 -2.65
N PHE A 96 0.40 8.21 -1.38
CA PHE A 96 1.69 8.75 -0.92
C PHE A 96 2.89 8.15 -1.67
N PRO A 97 2.96 6.84 -1.98
CA PRO A 97 4.02 6.28 -2.82
C PRO A 97 4.09 6.96 -4.20
N GLY A 98 2.94 7.29 -4.80
CA GLY A 98 2.89 8.05 -6.04
C GLY A 98 3.40 9.49 -5.90
N SER A 99 3.13 10.13 -4.76
CA SER A 99 3.67 11.47 -4.46
C SER A 99 5.19 11.42 -4.27
N ILE A 100 5.74 10.40 -3.60
CA ILE A 100 7.18 10.18 -3.46
C ILE A 100 7.85 10.05 -4.84
N ALA A 101 7.26 9.27 -5.75
CA ALA A 101 7.79 9.08 -7.10
C ALA A 101 7.86 10.38 -7.91
N ARG A 102 6.99 11.36 -7.63
CA ARG A 102 6.97 12.69 -8.27
C ARG A 102 7.76 13.76 -7.52
N TYR A 103 8.17 13.50 -6.28
CA TYR A 103 8.87 14.48 -5.47
C TYR A 103 10.30 14.67 -5.97
N GLU A 104 10.61 15.86 -6.48
CA GLU A 104 11.87 16.14 -7.17
C GLU A 104 13.12 15.83 -6.32
N TYR A 105 13.05 16.09 -5.01
CA TYR A 105 14.18 15.86 -4.10
C TYR A 105 14.38 14.38 -3.74
N ALA A 106 13.44 13.49 -4.07
CA ALA A 106 13.56 12.05 -3.85
C ALA A 106 14.08 11.27 -5.08
N GLN A 107 14.34 11.94 -6.19
CA GLN A 107 14.73 11.29 -7.46
C GLN A 107 16.07 10.53 -7.38
N SER A 108 16.93 10.86 -6.42
CA SER A 108 18.16 10.09 -6.14
C SER A 108 17.90 8.75 -5.42
N MET A 109 16.67 8.52 -4.97
CA MET A 109 16.20 7.28 -4.30
C MET A 109 15.00 6.70 -5.06
N PRO A 110 15.17 6.24 -6.31
CA PRO A 110 14.04 5.81 -7.16
C PRO A 110 13.26 4.62 -6.59
N TRP A 111 13.89 3.80 -5.77
CA TRP A 111 13.29 2.68 -5.05
C TRP A 111 12.43 3.07 -3.84
N LEU A 112 12.50 4.32 -3.37
CA LEU A 112 11.81 4.77 -2.15
C LEU A 112 10.28 4.66 -2.28
N ALA A 113 9.75 4.97 -3.46
CA ALA A 113 8.33 4.82 -3.74
C ALA A 113 7.87 3.36 -3.66
N ASP A 114 8.72 2.40 -4.03
CA ASP A 114 8.40 0.97 -3.98
C ASP A 114 8.44 0.45 -2.55
N VAL A 115 9.39 0.91 -1.73
CA VAL A 115 9.38 0.64 -0.28
C VAL A 115 8.07 1.14 0.34
N ALA A 116 7.65 2.36 0.03
CA ALA A 116 6.38 2.90 0.51
C ALA A 116 5.16 2.11 -0.03
N ARG A 117 5.20 1.56 -1.24
CA ARG A 117 4.15 0.64 -1.76
C ARG A 117 4.04 -0.62 -0.92
N ILE A 118 5.19 -1.18 -0.48
CA ILE A 118 5.20 -2.36 0.41
C ILE A 118 4.59 -2.00 1.77
N GLU A 119 4.93 -0.84 2.36
CA GLU A 119 4.35 -0.39 3.63
C GLU A 119 2.83 -0.17 3.51
N ARG A 120 2.38 0.43 2.41
CA ARG A 120 0.95 0.60 2.14
C ARG A 120 0.24 -0.74 1.98
N ALA A 121 0.82 -1.66 1.22
CA ALA A 121 0.28 -3.00 1.03
C ALA A 121 0.22 -3.79 2.35
N TRP A 122 1.19 -3.60 3.23
CA TRP A 122 1.19 -4.16 4.58
C TRP A 122 -0.01 -3.67 5.39
N LEU A 123 -0.26 -2.35 5.40
CA LEU A 123 -1.39 -1.77 6.13
C LEU A 123 -2.75 -2.17 5.52
N ASP A 124 -2.83 -2.26 4.18
CA ASP A 124 -4.03 -2.73 3.49
C ASP A 124 -4.33 -4.20 3.79
N ALA A 125 -3.30 -5.05 3.91
CA ALA A 125 -3.43 -6.44 4.32
C ALA A 125 -3.88 -6.56 5.79
N TYR A 126 -3.34 -5.70 6.67
CA TYR A 126 -3.69 -5.66 8.09
C TYR A 126 -5.19 -5.35 8.30
N HIS A 127 -5.74 -4.40 7.53
CA HIS A 127 -7.14 -3.99 7.63
C HIS A 127 -8.09 -4.75 6.69
N ALA A 128 -7.59 -5.74 5.95
CA ALA A 128 -8.44 -6.53 5.06
C ALA A 128 -9.42 -7.41 5.86
N ALA A 129 -10.50 -7.83 5.20
CA ALA A 129 -11.44 -8.77 5.80
C ALA A 129 -10.77 -10.12 6.13
N ASP A 130 -11.20 -10.75 7.20
CA ASP A 130 -10.76 -12.09 7.54
C ASP A 130 -11.43 -13.13 6.63
N ALA A 131 -10.63 -14.09 6.18
CA ALA A 131 -11.10 -15.24 5.42
C ALA A 131 -10.20 -16.45 5.70
N PRO A 132 -10.71 -17.68 5.61
CA PRO A 132 -9.86 -18.86 5.72
C PRO A 132 -8.95 -18.99 4.49
N ALA A 133 -7.68 -19.31 4.72
CA ALA A 133 -6.75 -19.59 3.64
C ALA A 133 -7.03 -20.97 3.03
N LEU A 134 -6.84 -21.07 1.72
CA LEU A 134 -6.88 -22.35 1.01
C LEU A 134 -5.72 -23.24 1.49
N PRO A 135 -5.98 -24.45 1.97
CA PRO A 135 -4.92 -25.32 2.47
C PRO A 135 -3.97 -25.72 1.34
N PRO A 136 -2.64 -25.85 1.60
CA PRO A 136 -1.66 -26.26 0.59
C PRO A 136 -1.98 -27.58 -0.12
N SER A 137 -2.68 -28.51 0.56
CA SER A 137 -3.11 -29.78 0.01
C SER A 137 -4.30 -29.70 -0.96
N ALA A 138 -4.95 -28.54 -1.11
CA ALA A 138 -6.18 -28.43 -1.90
C ALA A 138 -5.99 -28.88 -3.36
N LEU A 139 -4.85 -28.56 -3.98
CA LEU A 139 -4.56 -28.96 -5.36
C LEU A 139 -4.34 -30.46 -5.53
N SER A 140 -3.90 -31.18 -4.49
CA SER A 140 -3.71 -32.64 -4.55
C SER A 140 -5.02 -33.43 -4.63
N LEU A 141 -6.14 -32.78 -4.37
CA LEU A 141 -7.48 -33.35 -4.47
C LEU A 141 -8.09 -33.20 -5.88
N ILE A 142 -7.44 -32.44 -6.75
CA ILE A 142 -7.88 -32.17 -8.13
C ILE A 142 -7.20 -33.14 -9.08
N ALA A 143 -7.98 -33.75 -9.99
CA ALA A 143 -7.42 -34.65 -10.99
C ALA A 143 -6.40 -33.90 -11.90
N PRO A 144 -5.27 -34.50 -12.26
CA PRO A 144 -4.21 -33.83 -13.03
C PRO A 144 -4.70 -33.18 -14.32
N GLU A 145 -5.66 -33.80 -14.99
CA GLU A 145 -6.25 -33.32 -16.25
C GLU A 145 -7.08 -32.03 -16.05
N GLN A 146 -7.52 -31.77 -14.82
CA GLN A 146 -8.34 -30.62 -14.46
C GLN A 146 -7.52 -29.48 -13.90
N LEU A 147 -6.27 -29.69 -13.46
CA LEU A 147 -5.43 -28.67 -12.84
C LEU A 147 -5.25 -27.44 -13.73
N GLY A 148 -5.14 -27.62 -15.03
CA GLY A 148 -4.95 -26.53 -15.98
C GLY A 148 -6.11 -25.51 -16.01
N GLY A 149 -7.33 -25.96 -15.73
CA GLY A 149 -8.54 -25.12 -15.70
C GLY A 149 -8.83 -24.47 -14.34
N VAL A 150 -7.99 -24.70 -13.33
CA VAL A 150 -8.20 -24.15 -11.99
C VAL A 150 -8.01 -22.63 -11.99
N VAL A 151 -8.99 -21.94 -11.43
CA VAL A 151 -8.96 -20.50 -11.12
C VAL A 151 -8.92 -20.34 -9.60
N PHE A 152 -8.13 -19.41 -9.12
CA PHE A 152 -7.96 -19.16 -7.69
C PHE A 152 -8.73 -17.91 -7.27
N ASP A 153 -9.39 -17.96 -6.13
CA ASP A 153 -10.01 -16.80 -5.48
C ASP A 153 -8.97 -16.15 -4.54
N PRO A 154 -8.57 -14.89 -4.80
CA PRO A 154 -7.58 -14.20 -3.96
C PRO A 154 -8.07 -14.04 -2.52
N HIS A 155 -7.18 -14.27 -1.55
CA HIS A 155 -7.48 -13.91 -0.16
C HIS A 155 -7.57 -12.37 -0.04
N PRO A 156 -8.53 -11.80 0.71
CA PRO A 156 -8.74 -10.35 0.83
C PRO A 156 -7.49 -9.57 1.28
N ALA A 157 -6.62 -10.21 2.05
CA ALA A 157 -5.36 -9.60 2.51
C ALA A 157 -4.19 -9.74 1.52
N THR A 158 -4.35 -10.47 0.42
CA THR A 158 -3.25 -10.68 -0.53
C THR A 158 -2.95 -9.42 -1.32
N ARG A 159 -1.68 -9.03 -1.33
CA ARG A 159 -1.14 -7.94 -2.16
C ARG A 159 0.13 -8.38 -2.84
N LEU A 160 0.36 -7.87 -4.03
CA LEU A 160 1.58 -8.07 -4.81
C LEU A 160 2.18 -6.71 -5.14
N VAL A 161 3.45 -6.52 -4.79
CA VAL A 161 4.22 -5.32 -5.12
C VAL A 161 5.43 -5.73 -5.93
N ARG A 162 5.62 -5.11 -7.09
CA ARG A 162 6.79 -5.31 -7.97
C ARG A 162 7.69 -4.10 -7.89
N SER A 163 8.99 -4.33 -7.95
CA SER A 163 9.99 -3.27 -8.00
C SER A 163 11.14 -3.68 -8.91
N ASP A 164 11.68 -2.73 -9.65
CA ASP A 164 12.92 -2.88 -10.42
C ASP A 164 14.17 -2.76 -9.52
N TYR A 165 13.97 -2.63 -8.22
CA TYR A 165 14.99 -2.40 -7.19
C TYR A 165 14.87 -3.43 -6.07
N PRO A 166 15.86 -3.56 -5.17
CA PRO A 166 15.82 -4.45 -4.00
C PRO A 166 14.90 -3.90 -2.89
N ALA A 167 13.68 -3.51 -3.26
CA ALA A 167 12.77 -2.80 -2.36
C ALA A 167 12.31 -3.64 -1.17
N VAL A 168 12.20 -4.97 -1.33
CA VAL A 168 11.83 -5.89 -0.24
C VAL A 168 12.94 -5.96 0.78
N THR A 169 14.18 -6.10 0.33
CA THR A 169 15.37 -6.11 1.19
C THR A 169 15.52 -4.77 1.92
N ILE A 170 15.36 -3.64 1.20
CA ILE A 170 15.41 -2.30 1.80
C ILE A 170 14.31 -2.13 2.84
N PHE A 171 13.09 -2.54 2.54
CA PHE A 171 11.98 -2.51 3.49
C PHE A 171 12.30 -3.33 4.75
N ALA A 172 12.72 -4.58 4.60
CA ALA A 172 12.95 -5.49 5.72
C ALA A 172 13.98 -4.93 6.71
N VAL A 173 15.15 -4.49 6.23
CA VAL A 173 16.22 -3.96 7.10
C VAL A 173 15.84 -2.63 7.76
N ASN A 174 14.90 -1.88 7.19
CA ASN A 174 14.43 -0.62 7.78
C ASN A 174 13.18 -0.78 8.66
N ARG A 175 12.54 -1.95 8.62
CA ARG A 175 11.42 -2.28 9.52
C ARG A 175 11.92 -2.81 10.86
N GLU A 176 13.07 -3.43 10.89
CA GLU A 176 13.70 -3.95 12.11
C GLU A 176 14.36 -2.84 12.92
N SER A 177 14.41 -3.01 14.26
CA SER A 177 15.19 -2.15 15.14
C SER A 177 16.66 -2.56 15.10
N GLY A 178 17.58 -1.63 14.83
CA GLY A 178 19.02 -1.90 14.80
C GLY A 178 19.74 -1.11 13.71
N PRO A 179 21.07 -1.19 13.62
CA PRO A 179 21.82 -0.51 12.56
C PRO A 179 21.51 -1.12 11.20
N VAL A 180 21.28 -0.28 10.21
CA VAL A 180 21.12 -0.72 8.82
C VAL A 180 22.51 -0.96 8.24
N GLY A 181 22.80 -2.22 7.88
CA GLY A 181 24.02 -2.59 7.17
C GLY A 181 23.99 -2.15 5.70
N ARG A 182 25.12 -2.32 5.00
CA ARG A 182 25.17 -2.08 3.56
C ARG A 182 24.30 -3.12 2.84
N ILE A 183 23.43 -2.66 1.94
CA ILE A 183 22.65 -3.52 1.05
C ILE A 183 23.52 -3.79 -0.18
N GLU A 184 23.87 -5.05 -0.43
CA GLU A 184 24.82 -5.44 -1.48
C GLU A 184 24.11 -5.85 -2.78
N THR A 185 22.81 -6.16 -2.74
CA THR A 185 22.04 -6.50 -3.94
C THR A 185 21.51 -5.25 -4.63
N ALA A 186 21.47 -5.31 -5.97
CA ALA A 186 20.81 -4.32 -6.82
C ALA A 186 19.69 -4.95 -7.65
N ASP A 187 19.38 -6.22 -7.40
CA ASP A 187 18.42 -6.99 -8.19
C ASP A 187 16.99 -6.50 -7.95
N ALA A 188 16.18 -6.60 -9.00
CA ALA A 188 14.75 -6.37 -8.91
C ALA A 188 14.08 -7.36 -7.94
N GLU A 189 13.21 -6.89 -7.08
CA GLU A 189 12.51 -7.72 -6.11
C GLU A 189 11.00 -7.50 -6.16
N SER A 190 10.25 -8.60 -6.05
CA SER A 190 8.80 -8.57 -5.91
C SER A 190 8.40 -9.11 -4.54
N ALA A 191 7.42 -8.47 -3.91
CA ALA A 191 6.86 -8.84 -2.61
C ALA A 191 5.48 -9.46 -2.76
N LEU A 192 5.26 -10.60 -2.11
CA LEU A 192 3.94 -11.12 -1.78
C LEU A 192 3.64 -10.73 -0.32
N ILE A 193 2.56 -10.00 -0.11
CA ILE A 193 2.08 -9.61 1.22
C ILE A 193 0.78 -10.38 1.47
N THR A 194 0.72 -11.08 2.59
CA THR A 194 -0.43 -11.89 3.01
C THR A 194 -0.65 -11.75 4.51
N ARG A 195 -1.75 -12.29 5.01
CA ARG A 195 -2.06 -12.27 6.45
C ARG A 195 -2.60 -13.62 6.91
N PRO A 196 -1.78 -14.70 6.83
CA PRO A 196 -2.15 -15.96 7.45
C PRO A 196 -2.20 -15.76 8.98
N ASP A 197 -3.11 -16.46 9.63
CA ASP A 197 -3.22 -16.49 11.10
C ASP A 197 -3.24 -15.10 11.76
N LEU A 198 -3.83 -14.10 11.08
CA LEU A 198 -3.95 -12.71 11.52
C LEU A 198 -2.63 -11.93 11.62
N GLU A 199 -1.52 -12.48 11.16
CA GLU A 199 -0.21 -11.82 11.10
C GLU A 199 0.13 -11.45 9.66
N VAL A 200 0.53 -10.18 9.44
CA VAL A 200 0.94 -9.73 8.10
C VAL A 200 2.38 -10.14 7.84
N ILE A 201 2.58 -10.90 6.77
CA ILE A 201 3.89 -11.38 6.32
C ILE A 201 4.21 -10.73 4.96
N VAL A 202 5.43 -10.22 4.84
CA VAL A 202 6.01 -9.74 3.59
C VAL A 202 7.07 -10.75 3.14
N ARG A 203 6.82 -11.43 2.02
CA ARG A 203 7.70 -12.47 1.47
C ARG A 203 8.28 -12.00 0.16
N ARG A 204 9.63 -12.05 0.02
CA ARG A 204 10.28 -11.87 -1.27
C ARG A 204 10.00 -13.07 -2.15
N LEU A 205 9.60 -12.81 -3.38
CA LEU A 205 9.32 -13.83 -4.39
C LEU A 205 10.58 -14.24 -5.14
N ALA A 206 10.62 -15.50 -5.58
CA ALA A 206 11.61 -15.96 -6.54
C ALA A 206 11.37 -15.30 -7.92
N PRO A 207 12.41 -15.21 -8.78
CA PRO A 207 12.28 -14.65 -10.12
C PRO A 207 11.13 -15.27 -10.92
N GLY A 208 10.29 -14.46 -11.52
CA GLY A 208 9.14 -14.87 -12.33
C GLY A 208 7.89 -15.29 -11.55
N ALA A 209 7.99 -15.55 -10.23
CA ALA A 209 6.83 -15.93 -9.42
C ALA A 209 5.78 -14.81 -9.37
N ASP A 210 6.19 -13.55 -9.42
CA ASP A 210 5.31 -12.41 -9.50
C ASP A 210 4.51 -12.34 -10.81
N LEU A 211 5.09 -12.80 -11.92
CA LEU A 211 4.41 -12.90 -13.22
C LEU A 211 3.25 -13.89 -13.12
N LEU A 212 3.53 -15.10 -12.59
CA LEU A 212 2.53 -16.12 -12.35
C LEU A 212 1.44 -15.61 -11.40
N LEU A 213 1.83 -15.13 -10.21
CA LEU A 213 0.88 -14.71 -9.18
C LEU A 213 -0.01 -13.56 -9.64
N SER A 214 0.52 -12.61 -10.41
CA SER A 214 -0.33 -11.53 -10.94
C SER A 214 -1.44 -12.05 -11.84
N ARG A 215 -1.21 -13.11 -12.60
CA ARG A 215 -2.22 -13.74 -13.47
C ARG A 215 -3.23 -14.52 -12.65
N LEU A 216 -2.75 -15.30 -11.68
CA LEU A 216 -3.63 -16.07 -10.78
C LEU A 216 -4.54 -15.14 -9.96
N LEU A 217 -4.00 -14.05 -9.42
CA LEU A 217 -4.77 -13.04 -8.68
C LEU A 217 -5.77 -12.27 -9.57
N ALA A 218 -5.56 -12.24 -10.88
CA ALA A 218 -6.49 -11.70 -11.86
C ALA A 218 -7.56 -12.72 -12.32
N GLY A 219 -7.60 -13.92 -11.74
CA GLY A 219 -8.57 -14.95 -12.09
C GLY A 219 -8.27 -15.68 -13.41
N ILE A 220 -7.04 -15.64 -13.88
CA ILE A 220 -6.61 -16.39 -15.08
C ILE A 220 -6.40 -17.86 -14.69
N PRO A 221 -6.94 -18.83 -15.49
CA PRO A 221 -6.72 -20.26 -15.25
C PRO A 221 -5.25 -20.64 -15.17
N LEU A 222 -4.93 -21.63 -14.31
CA LEU A 222 -3.56 -22.01 -13.99
C LEU A 222 -2.69 -22.29 -15.20
N ALA A 223 -3.18 -23.05 -16.20
CA ALA A 223 -2.40 -23.36 -17.39
C ALA A 223 -2.04 -22.11 -18.20
N ALA A 224 -3.00 -21.19 -18.37
CA ALA A 224 -2.76 -19.96 -19.12
C ALA A 224 -1.81 -19.02 -18.34
N ALA A 225 -2.00 -18.89 -17.03
CA ALA A 225 -1.11 -18.11 -16.17
C ALA A 225 0.33 -18.66 -16.17
N ALA A 226 0.47 -19.98 -16.13
CA ALA A 226 1.76 -20.68 -16.20
C ALA A 226 2.46 -20.47 -17.55
N ALA A 227 1.73 -20.60 -18.66
CA ALA A 227 2.28 -20.38 -20.01
C ALA A 227 2.77 -18.95 -20.20
N ASP A 228 1.98 -17.96 -19.76
CA ASP A 228 2.35 -16.53 -19.81
C ASP A 228 3.61 -16.25 -18.99
N ALA A 229 3.69 -16.79 -17.77
CA ALA A 229 4.83 -16.58 -16.89
C ALA A 229 6.09 -17.26 -17.41
N ALA A 230 5.99 -18.51 -17.90
CA ALA A 230 7.12 -19.26 -18.46
C ALA A 230 7.67 -18.61 -19.74
N THR A 231 6.82 -17.98 -20.54
CA THR A 231 7.26 -17.24 -21.74
C THR A 231 8.14 -16.05 -21.37
N GLN A 232 7.81 -15.34 -20.27
CA GLN A 232 8.57 -14.17 -19.82
C GLN A 232 9.77 -14.52 -18.93
N CYS A 233 9.66 -15.62 -18.17
CA CYS A 233 10.72 -16.13 -17.29
C CYS A 233 10.87 -17.65 -17.46
N PRO A 234 11.68 -18.13 -18.44
CA PRO A 234 11.85 -19.55 -18.70
C PRO A 234 12.46 -20.35 -17.55
N THR A 235 13.09 -19.68 -16.60
CA THR A 235 13.71 -20.28 -15.40
C THR A 235 12.77 -20.37 -14.21
N LEU A 236 11.50 -19.98 -14.37
CA LEU A 236 10.50 -20.03 -13.31
C LEU A 236 10.27 -21.48 -12.85
N ASP A 237 10.46 -21.72 -11.55
CA ASP A 237 9.97 -22.95 -10.91
C ASP A 237 8.48 -22.76 -10.56
N LEU A 238 7.63 -23.25 -11.46
CA LEU A 238 6.18 -23.13 -11.33
C LEU A 238 5.65 -23.81 -10.05
N ALA A 239 6.17 -25.01 -9.75
CA ALA A 239 5.70 -25.76 -8.59
C ALA A 239 6.07 -25.05 -7.28
N ALA A 240 7.31 -24.56 -7.18
CA ALA A 240 7.77 -23.80 -6.01
C ALA A 240 7.00 -22.47 -5.85
N ALA A 241 6.68 -21.78 -6.94
CA ALA A 241 5.92 -20.53 -6.90
C ALA A 241 4.48 -20.75 -6.40
N ILE A 242 3.80 -21.79 -6.87
CA ILE A 242 2.45 -22.16 -6.41
C ILE A 242 2.49 -22.59 -4.95
N ALA A 243 3.43 -23.48 -4.57
CA ALA A 243 3.58 -23.92 -3.19
C ALA A 243 3.79 -22.72 -2.24
N THR A 244 4.70 -21.83 -2.60
CA THR A 244 4.95 -20.60 -1.83
C THR A 244 3.69 -19.75 -1.65
N ALA A 245 2.87 -19.60 -2.68
CA ALA A 245 1.63 -18.82 -2.60
C ALA A 245 0.57 -19.48 -1.71
N LEU A 246 0.42 -20.80 -1.80
CA LEU A 246 -0.51 -21.57 -0.96
C LEU A 246 -0.06 -21.56 0.51
N GLU A 247 1.21 -21.82 0.79
CA GLU A 247 1.78 -21.76 2.14
C GLU A 247 1.67 -20.35 2.76
N ALA A 248 1.76 -19.32 1.93
CA ALA A 248 1.57 -17.95 2.38
C ALA A 248 0.09 -17.59 2.60
N GLY A 249 -0.87 -18.46 2.27
CA GLY A 249 -2.30 -18.18 2.40
C GLY A 249 -2.80 -17.13 1.38
N ALA A 250 -2.25 -17.12 0.17
CA ALA A 250 -2.57 -16.12 -0.84
C ALA A 250 -3.99 -16.25 -1.42
N PHE A 251 -4.66 -17.39 -1.23
CA PHE A 251 -5.96 -17.70 -1.81
C PHE A 251 -6.92 -18.25 -0.76
N THR A 252 -8.22 -18.18 -1.03
CA THR A 252 -9.30 -18.71 -0.17
C THR A 252 -9.96 -19.96 -0.74
N ALA A 253 -10.09 -20.05 -2.05
CA ALA A 253 -10.76 -21.15 -2.74
C ALA A 253 -10.19 -21.35 -4.15
N THR A 254 -10.63 -22.44 -4.78
CA THR A 254 -10.45 -22.70 -6.21
C THR A 254 -11.79 -23.07 -6.84
N HIS A 255 -11.94 -22.74 -8.11
CA HIS A 255 -13.05 -23.18 -8.94
C HIS A 255 -12.55 -23.47 -10.35
N HIS A 256 -13.39 -24.12 -11.19
CA HIS A 256 -13.06 -24.30 -12.60
C HIS A 256 -13.54 -23.08 -13.40
N GLY A 257 -12.68 -22.53 -14.25
CA GLY A 257 -13.09 -21.57 -15.25
C GLY A 257 -14.08 -22.22 -16.23
N GLY A 258 -15.21 -21.57 -16.42
CA GLY A 258 -16.23 -22.03 -17.38
C GLY A 258 -15.77 -21.85 -18.83
#